data_48a55336d8cb90efb51ab68e1b8ecb0e
#
_entry.id   48a55336d8cb90efb51ab68e1b8ecb0e
#
_cell.length_a   1.000
_cell.length_b   1.000
_cell.length_c   1.000
_cell.angle_alpha   90.00
_cell.angle_beta   90.00
_cell.angle_gamma   90.00
#
_symmetry.space_group_name_H-M   'P 1'
#
loop_
_entity.id
_entity.type
_entity.pdbx_description
1 polymer ?
#
loop_
_entity_poly.entity_id
_entity_poly.type
_entity_poly.pdbx_seq_one_letter_code
_entity_poly.pdbx_strand_id
1 'polypeptide(L)'
;MIHKEFNLRLHNTQFYGQYFQPEIVKAVVVLVHGMGEHSKRYEKYVIPYYNKSSIGVLTYDQFGHGLTEGKRGHNPGFEAVLDCVKEMLDKAKSVFGDKPTFLYGHSMGANVVINYVLRRENTLKGVIATSPFLRLAFDPPNWKLIMGKVLQKIIPSITMGNELDIEAISRDQNAVDAYKNDPMVHDRISPNFSIVFIRTGEWAIQHADRLKIPMLLMHGTGDRLTSYKASEEFSNNSPGKVELQLFENAYHELHNDINKNEVLENMMKWIDKNIT
;
A
#
# COMPACT_ATOMS: atom_id res chain seq x y z
N MET A 1 -18.85 -15.19 8.83
CA MET A 1 -17.56 -14.69 8.29
C MET A 1 -16.52 -15.80 8.40
N ILE A 2 -15.77 -16.09 7.34
CA ILE A 2 -14.65 -17.03 7.34
C ILE A 2 -13.36 -16.22 7.35
N HIS A 3 -12.45 -16.54 8.27
CA HIS A 3 -11.07 -16.02 8.28
C HIS A 3 -10.13 -17.21 8.14
N LYS A 4 -9.18 -17.13 7.18
CA LYS A 4 -8.15 -18.14 6.99
C LYS A 4 -6.81 -17.50 6.65
N GLU A 5 -5.77 -18.07 7.22
CA GLU A 5 -4.38 -17.79 6.88
C GLU A 5 -3.89 -18.76 5.81
N PHE A 6 -2.91 -18.34 5.03
CA PHE A 6 -2.27 -19.19 4.02
C PHE A 6 -0.80 -18.82 3.86
N ASN A 7 -0.04 -19.77 3.36
CA ASN A 7 1.34 -19.54 2.92
C ASN A 7 1.42 -19.73 1.40
N LEU A 8 2.27 -18.93 0.75
CA LEU A 8 2.52 -19.00 -0.69
C LEU A 8 4.03 -18.85 -0.92
N ARG A 9 4.63 -19.72 -1.73
CA ARG A 9 6.06 -19.67 -2.05
C ARG A 9 6.28 -19.02 -3.40
N LEU A 10 7.02 -17.90 -3.43
CA LEU A 10 7.36 -17.16 -4.63
C LEU A 10 8.75 -16.52 -4.47
N HIS A 11 9.57 -16.47 -5.53
CA HIS A 11 10.93 -15.90 -5.52
C HIS A 11 11.79 -16.41 -4.33
N ASN A 12 11.74 -17.72 -4.05
CA ASN A 12 12.41 -18.38 -2.92
C ASN A 12 12.04 -17.85 -1.52
N THR A 13 10.93 -17.13 -1.39
CA THR A 13 10.41 -16.57 -0.15
C THR A 13 9.06 -17.20 0.16
N GLN A 14 8.83 -17.57 1.41
CA GLN A 14 7.53 -17.99 1.90
C GLN A 14 6.76 -16.77 2.41
N PHE A 15 5.70 -16.42 1.71
CA PHE A 15 4.81 -15.34 2.07
C PHE A 15 3.74 -15.81 3.03
N TYR A 16 3.46 -15.02 4.04
CA TYR A 16 2.27 -15.11 4.85
C TYR A 16 1.17 -14.26 4.23
N GLY A 17 -0.04 -14.79 4.18
CA GLY A 17 -1.22 -14.07 3.76
C GLY A 17 -2.46 -14.55 4.51
N GLN A 18 -3.51 -13.76 4.42
CA GLN A 18 -4.79 -14.08 5.03
C GLN A 18 -5.95 -13.55 4.20
N TYR A 19 -7.11 -14.19 4.33
CA TYR A 19 -8.32 -13.68 3.72
C TYR A 19 -9.50 -13.73 4.66
N PHE A 20 -10.41 -12.79 4.45
CA PHE A 20 -11.64 -12.60 5.21
C PHE A 20 -12.80 -12.61 4.24
N GLN A 21 -13.67 -13.61 4.39
CA GLN A 21 -14.80 -13.85 3.51
C GLN A 21 -16.11 -13.68 4.27
N PRO A 22 -16.90 -12.62 3.98
CA PRO A 22 -18.25 -12.50 4.49
C PRO A 22 -19.16 -13.61 3.89
N GLU A 23 -20.33 -13.80 4.45
CA GLU A 23 -21.31 -14.81 3.98
C GLU A 23 -21.68 -14.56 2.50
N ILE A 24 -21.91 -13.31 2.15
CA ILE A 24 -22.16 -12.87 0.76
C ILE A 24 -20.97 -12.00 0.34
N VAL A 25 -20.36 -12.32 -0.81
CA VAL A 25 -19.27 -11.55 -1.40
C VAL A 25 -19.77 -10.90 -2.69
N LYS A 26 -19.89 -9.56 -2.68
CA LYS A 26 -20.27 -8.78 -3.88
C LYS A 26 -19.06 -8.31 -4.67
N ALA A 27 -17.92 -8.05 -4.00
CA ALA A 27 -16.64 -7.69 -4.60
C ALA A 27 -15.49 -8.10 -3.66
N VAL A 28 -14.26 -8.00 -4.16
CA VAL A 28 -13.03 -8.37 -3.44
C VAL A 28 -12.04 -7.21 -3.45
N VAL A 29 -11.39 -6.99 -2.33
CA VAL A 29 -10.24 -6.08 -2.20
C VAL A 29 -8.99 -6.89 -1.90
N VAL A 30 -7.95 -6.76 -2.72
CA VAL A 30 -6.60 -7.22 -2.40
C VAL A 30 -5.83 -6.03 -1.82
N LEU A 31 -5.42 -6.15 -0.55
CA LEU A 31 -4.83 -5.07 0.24
C LEU A 31 -3.31 -5.25 0.36
N VAL A 32 -2.56 -4.17 0.08
CA VAL A 32 -1.10 -4.09 0.13
C VAL A 32 -0.69 -3.03 1.15
N HIS A 33 -0.07 -3.47 2.24
CA HIS A 33 0.30 -2.62 3.38
C HIS A 33 1.50 -1.70 3.10
N GLY A 34 1.76 -0.76 4.00
CA GLY A 34 2.85 0.21 3.93
C GLY A 34 4.21 -0.31 4.39
N MET A 35 5.20 0.60 4.48
CA MET A 35 6.55 0.30 4.92
C MET A 35 6.61 0.09 6.43
N GLY A 36 7.37 -0.93 6.85
CA GLY A 36 7.65 -1.19 8.26
C GLY A 36 6.49 -1.83 9.03
N GLU A 37 5.30 -1.89 8.42
CA GLU A 37 4.09 -2.46 9.02
C GLU A 37 3.76 -3.87 8.45
N HIS A 38 2.55 -4.36 8.67
CA HIS A 38 2.10 -5.68 8.24
C HIS A 38 0.58 -5.74 8.07
N SER A 39 0.08 -6.79 7.41
CA SER A 39 -1.33 -6.98 7.04
C SER A 39 -2.30 -6.99 8.23
N LYS A 40 -1.91 -7.49 9.40
CA LYS A 40 -2.78 -7.59 10.58
C LYS A 40 -3.19 -6.23 11.17
N ARG A 41 -2.47 -5.14 10.86
CA ARG A 41 -2.86 -3.80 11.32
C ARG A 41 -4.19 -3.31 10.73
N TYR A 42 -4.62 -3.89 9.61
CA TYR A 42 -5.90 -3.56 8.96
C TYR A 42 -7.10 -4.30 9.54
N GLU A 43 -6.89 -5.28 10.43
CA GLU A 43 -7.95 -6.07 11.06
C GLU A 43 -8.81 -5.25 12.03
N LYS A 44 -8.29 -4.14 12.54
CA LYS A 44 -9.01 -3.33 13.53
C LYS A 44 -10.15 -2.51 12.94
N TYR A 45 -9.95 -1.90 11.76
CA TYR A 45 -10.91 -0.97 11.17
C TYR A 45 -11.27 -1.32 9.73
N VAL A 46 -10.30 -1.43 8.83
CA VAL A 46 -10.50 -1.56 7.39
C VAL A 46 -11.21 -2.86 7.03
N ILE A 47 -10.68 -3.99 7.47
CA ILE A 47 -11.20 -5.32 7.13
C ILE A 47 -12.62 -5.53 7.68
N PRO A 48 -12.92 -5.23 8.96
CA PRO A 48 -14.28 -5.34 9.47
C PRO A 48 -15.29 -4.44 8.75
N TYR A 49 -14.86 -3.24 8.35
CA TYR A 49 -15.72 -2.32 7.60
C TYR A 49 -16.09 -2.87 6.23
N TYR A 50 -15.11 -3.37 5.49
CA TYR A 50 -15.30 -4.01 4.20
C TYR A 50 -16.18 -5.26 4.31
N ASN A 51 -15.91 -6.13 5.28
CA ASN A 51 -16.69 -7.35 5.45
C ASN A 51 -18.17 -7.09 5.80
N LYS A 52 -18.46 -6.08 6.64
CA LYS A 52 -19.85 -5.65 6.93
C LYS A 52 -20.57 -5.19 5.66
N SER A 53 -19.83 -4.68 4.69
CA SER A 53 -20.33 -4.21 3.39
C SER A 53 -20.30 -5.30 2.31
N SER A 54 -20.18 -6.58 2.67
CA SER A 54 -20.11 -7.72 1.74
C SER A 54 -18.91 -7.69 0.79
N ILE A 55 -17.79 -7.09 1.22
CA ILE A 55 -16.52 -7.10 0.49
C ILE A 55 -15.60 -8.14 1.10
N GLY A 56 -15.17 -9.11 0.28
CA GLY A 56 -14.11 -10.04 0.64
C GLY A 56 -12.75 -9.31 0.65
N VAL A 57 -11.88 -9.64 1.60
CA VAL A 57 -10.54 -9.04 1.67
C VAL A 57 -9.49 -10.13 1.65
N LEU A 58 -8.48 -9.99 0.79
CA LEU A 58 -7.24 -10.75 0.85
C LEU A 58 -6.10 -9.76 1.12
N THR A 59 -5.23 -10.11 2.04
CA THR A 59 -4.03 -9.32 2.34
C THR A 59 -2.84 -10.23 2.66
N TYR A 60 -1.64 -9.70 2.58
CA TYR A 60 -0.41 -10.47 2.79
C TYR A 60 0.69 -9.56 3.34
N ASP A 61 1.68 -10.17 3.95
CA ASP A 61 2.88 -9.46 4.39
C ASP A 61 3.90 -9.45 3.24
N GLN A 62 4.37 -8.26 2.87
CA GLN A 62 5.32 -8.06 1.78
C GLN A 62 6.73 -8.60 2.14
N PHE A 63 7.65 -8.70 1.19
CA PHE A 63 9.04 -9.10 1.42
C PHE A 63 9.64 -8.40 2.64
N GLY A 64 10.16 -9.17 3.59
CA GLY A 64 10.83 -8.65 4.78
C GLY A 64 9.92 -7.92 5.77
N HIS A 65 8.61 -8.18 5.74
CA HIS A 65 7.63 -7.60 6.67
C HIS A 65 6.81 -8.69 7.38
N GLY A 66 6.22 -8.34 8.50
CA GLY A 66 5.30 -9.19 9.26
C GLY A 66 5.82 -10.61 9.47
N LEU A 67 5.04 -11.61 9.05
CA LEU A 67 5.35 -13.04 9.12
C LEU A 67 5.96 -13.61 7.84
N THR A 68 6.09 -12.80 6.78
CA THR A 68 6.78 -13.20 5.55
C THR A 68 8.29 -13.31 5.79
N GLU A 69 8.88 -14.37 5.21
CA GLU A 69 10.32 -14.61 5.29
C GLU A 69 11.16 -13.49 4.68
N GLY A 70 12.41 -13.45 5.06
CA GLY A 70 13.41 -12.56 4.49
C GLY A 70 13.95 -11.52 5.46
N LYS A 71 14.92 -10.75 4.98
CA LYS A 71 15.57 -9.71 5.76
C LYS A 71 14.65 -8.50 5.92
N ARG A 72 14.45 -8.04 7.15
CA ARG A 72 13.59 -6.89 7.44
C ARG A 72 13.95 -5.67 6.59
N GLY A 73 12.92 -5.09 5.91
CA GLY A 73 13.07 -3.91 5.08
C GLY A 73 13.87 -4.13 3.78
N HIS A 74 13.96 -5.37 3.30
CA HIS A 74 14.63 -5.70 2.04
C HIS A 74 13.70 -6.48 1.11
N ASN A 75 13.81 -6.22 -0.20
CA ASN A 75 13.20 -7.00 -1.27
C ASN A 75 14.22 -7.32 -2.36
N PRO A 76 14.03 -8.38 -3.16
CA PRO A 76 14.97 -8.78 -4.20
C PRO A 76 14.95 -7.87 -5.44
N GLY A 77 13.91 -7.04 -5.59
CA GLY A 77 13.74 -6.12 -6.71
C GLY A 77 12.27 -5.78 -6.95
N PHE A 78 12.01 -4.68 -7.65
CA PHE A 78 10.64 -4.16 -7.81
C PHE A 78 9.75 -5.06 -8.66
N GLU A 79 10.32 -5.72 -9.68
CA GLU A 79 9.57 -6.69 -10.50
C GLU A 79 9.04 -7.85 -9.65
N ALA A 80 9.85 -8.38 -8.71
CA ALA A 80 9.41 -9.41 -7.78
C ALA A 80 8.26 -8.94 -6.87
N VAL A 81 8.27 -7.64 -6.46
CA VAL A 81 7.17 -7.05 -5.70
C VAL A 81 5.89 -7.00 -6.54
N LEU A 82 5.98 -6.62 -7.82
CA LEU A 82 4.83 -6.62 -8.74
C LEU A 82 4.31 -8.04 -9.03
N ASP A 83 5.22 -9.02 -9.14
CA ASP A 83 4.84 -10.43 -9.32
C ASP A 83 4.05 -10.95 -8.11
N CYS A 84 4.43 -10.52 -6.87
CA CYS A 84 3.65 -10.81 -5.68
C CYS A 84 2.22 -10.31 -5.76
N VAL A 85 2.00 -9.07 -6.23
CA VAL A 85 0.65 -8.54 -6.42
C VAL A 85 -0.16 -9.42 -7.36
N LYS A 86 0.46 -9.85 -8.48
CA LYS A 86 -0.20 -10.75 -9.43
C LYS A 86 -0.61 -12.07 -8.77
N GLU A 87 0.30 -12.71 -8.07
CA GLU A 87 0.02 -13.98 -7.38
C GLU A 87 -1.07 -13.84 -6.30
N MET A 88 -1.12 -12.70 -5.60
CA MET A 88 -2.18 -12.43 -4.62
C MET A 88 -3.53 -12.17 -5.28
N LEU A 89 -3.56 -11.56 -6.47
CA LEU A 89 -4.78 -11.44 -7.29
C LEU A 89 -5.25 -12.81 -7.78
N ASP A 90 -4.35 -13.67 -8.26
CA ASP A 90 -4.67 -15.03 -8.69
C ASP A 90 -5.18 -15.87 -7.49
N LYS A 91 -4.57 -15.70 -6.31
CA LYS A 91 -5.03 -16.32 -5.07
C LYS A 91 -6.42 -15.82 -4.68
N ALA A 92 -6.68 -14.52 -4.76
CA ALA A 92 -8.00 -13.95 -4.48
C ALA A 92 -9.06 -14.53 -5.43
N LYS A 93 -8.77 -14.63 -6.72
CA LYS A 93 -9.65 -15.27 -7.70
C LYS A 93 -9.93 -16.75 -7.34
N SER A 94 -8.91 -17.48 -6.89
CA SER A 94 -9.08 -18.89 -6.48
C SER A 94 -9.96 -19.06 -5.23
N VAL A 95 -9.95 -18.07 -4.31
CA VAL A 95 -10.71 -18.10 -3.06
C VAL A 95 -12.15 -17.62 -3.25
N PHE A 96 -12.32 -16.49 -3.94
CA PHE A 96 -13.61 -15.78 -4.03
C PHE A 96 -14.35 -16.00 -5.33
N GLY A 97 -13.72 -16.68 -6.31
CA GLY A 97 -14.25 -16.84 -7.67
C GLY A 97 -14.08 -15.58 -8.51
N ASP A 98 -14.82 -15.51 -9.62
CA ASP A 98 -14.73 -14.41 -10.58
C ASP A 98 -15.61 -13.22 -10.12
N LYS A 99 -15.16 -12.55 -9.07
CA LYS A 99 -15.82 -11.37 -8.48
C LYS A 99 -15.14 -10.09 -8.94
N PRO A 100 -15.89 -8.96 -9.04
CA PRO A 100 -15.29 -7.65 -9.21
C PRO A 100 -14.17 -7.44 -8.19
N THR A 101 -12.95 -7.20 -8.66
CA THR A 101 -11.76 -7.11 -7.80
C THR A 101 -11.12 -5.74 -7.89
N PHE A 102 -10.77 -5.20 -6.73
CA PHE A 102 -10.08 -3.93 -6.53
C PHE A 102 -8.73 -4.18 -5.86
N LEU A 103 -7.73 -3.34 -6.17
CA LEU A 103 -6.51 -3.24 -5.37
C LEU A 103 -6.65 -2.07 -4.38
N TYR A 104 -6.21 -2.28 -3.16
CA TYR A 104 -6.02 -1.21 -2.19
C TYR A 104 -4.58 -1.21 -1.70
N GLY A 105 -3.91 -0.07 -1.77
CA GLY A 105 -2.57 0.12 -1.23
C GLY A 105 -2.47 1.34 -0.33
N HIS A 106 -1.66 1.23 0.73
CA HIS A 106 -1.32 2.35 1.60
C HIS A 106 0.18 2.65 1.52
N SER A 107 0.55 3.94 1.45
CA SER A 107 1.94 4.41 1.50
C SER A 107 2.83 3.72 0.45
N MET A 108 3.81 2.92 0.88
CA MET A 108 4.60 2.04 0.03
C MET A 108 3.71 1.08 -0.78
N GLY A 109 2.72 0.46 -0.14
CA GLY A 109 1.76 -0.40 -0.83
C GLY A 109 0.96 0.35 -1.90
N ALA A 110 0.67 1.63 -1.68
CA ALA A 110 0.03 2.47 -2.69
C ALA A 110 0.97 2.74 -3.90
N ASN A 111 2.27 2.97 -3.67
CA ASN A 111 3.25 3.00 -4.77
C ASN A 111 3.23 1.70 -5.57
N VAL A 112 3.20 0.55 -4.88
CA VAL A 112 3.17 -0.78 -5.51
C VAL A 112 1.93 -0.95 -6.38
N VAL A 113 0.73 -0.70 -5.86
CA VAL A 113 -0.52 -0.92 -6.62
C VAL A 113 -0.67 0.05 -7.77
N ILE A 114 -0.23 1.32 -7.62
CA ILE A 114 -0.17 2.29 -8.72
C ILE A 114 0.75 1.80 -9.83
N ASN A 115 1.99 1.43 -9.50
CA ASN A 115 2.93 0.90 -10.49
C ASN A 115 2.45 -0.40 -11.13
N TYR A 116 1.76 -1.26 -10.38
CA TYR A 116 1.19 -2.49 -10.92
C TYR A 116 0.23 -2.18 -12.08
N VAL A 117 -0.74 -1.30 -11.86
CA VAL A 117 -1.76 -1.00 -12.89
C VAL A 117 -1.23 -0.15 -14.06
N LEU A 118 -0.13 0.58 -13.86
CA LEU A 118 0.54 1.32 -14.93
C LEU A 118 1.44 0.44 -15.81
N ARG A 119 1.92 -0.72 -15.29
CA ARG A 119 2.94 -1.57 -15.94
C ARG A 119 2.42 -2.92 -16.38
N ARG A 120 1.34 -3.43 -15.75
CA ARG A 120 0.82 -4.77 -15.97
C ARG A 120 -0.59 -4.71 -16.55
N GLU A 121 -0.89 -5.58 -17.49
CA GLU A 121 -2.26 -5.82 -17.89
C GLU A 121 -3.03 -6.43 -16.72
N ASN A 122 -4.27 -6.00 -16.54
CA ASN A 122 -5.11 -6.44 -15.45
C ASN A 122 -6.60 -6.31 -15.80
N THR A 123 -7.44 -7.00 -15.04
CA THR A 123 -8.90 -7.00 -15.15
C THR A 123 -9.58 -6.38 -13.93
N LEU A 124 -8.86 -5.54 -13.21
CA LEU A 124 -9.36 -4.88 -12.01
C LEU A 124 -10.47 -3.88 -12.33
N LYS A 125 -11.42 -3.74 -11.42
CA LYS A 125 -12.46 -2.72 -11.48
C LYS A 125 -11.94 -1.34 -11.06
N GLY A 126 -10.88 -1.29 -10.28
CA GLY A 126 -10.25 -0.04 -9.90
C GLY A 126 -9.18 -0.21 -8.81
N VAL A 127 -8.57 0.91 -8.44
CA VAL A 127 -7.51 0.99 -7.43
C VAL A 127 -7.87 2.04 -6.38
N ILE A 128 -7.64 1.73 -5.12
CA ILE A 128 -7.65 2.69 -4.01
C ILE A 128 -6.20 2.86 -3.55
N ALA A 129 -5.73 4.09 -3.48
CA ALA A 129 -4.39 4.43 -3.02
C ALA A 129 -4.49 5.50 -1.93
N THR A 130 -4.01 5.20 -0.72
CA THR A 130 -3.98 6.15 0.39
C THR A 130 -2.56 6.57 0.71
N SER A 131 -2.33 7.88 0.81
CA SER A 131 -1.04 8.51 1.14
C SER A 131 0.15 7.88 0.38
N PRO A 132 0.07 7.75 -0.96
CA PRO A 132 1.04 6.95 -1.72
C PRO A 132 2.45 7.52 -1.62
N PHE A 133 3.42 6.63 -1.44
CA PHE A 133 4.83 6.99 -1.53
C PHE A 133 5.23 7.24 -3.00
N LEU A 134 4.71 8.33 -3.58
CA LEU A 134 5.14 8.84 -4.89
C LEU A 134 6.38 9.73 -4.75
N ARG A 135 6.41 10.55 -3.68
CA ARG A 135 7.53 11.42 -3.31
C ARG A 135 7.51 11.62 -1.80
N LEU A 136 8.67 11.82 -1.17
CA LEU A 136 8.74 12.21 0.24
C LEU A 136 8.14 13.61 0.45
N ALA A 137 7.61 13.87 1.64
CA ALA A 137 7.14 15.21 2.02
C ALA A 137 8.28 16.21 2.26
N PHE A 138 9.51 15.73 2.33
CA PHE A 138 10.73 16.50 2.57
C PHE A 138 11.83 16.10 1.57
N ASP A 139 12.78 16.99 1.32
CA ASP A 139 13.92 16.69 0.45
C ASP A 139 15.03 16.04 1.29
N PRO A 140 15.36 14.76 1.04
CA PRO A 140 16.48 14.12 1.71
C PRO A 140 17.79 14.78 1.23
N PRO A 141 18.80 14.94 2.11
CA PRO A 141 20.09 15.49 1.73
C PRO A 141 20.72 14.75 0.55
N ASN A 142 21.25 15.47 -0.44
CA ASN A 142 21.81 14.88 -1.66
C ASN A 142 22.89 13.82 -1.39
N TRP A 143 23.70 13.99 -0.35
CA TRP A 143 24.72 13.02 0.01
C TRP A 143 24.12 11.66 0.45
N LYS A 144 22.96 11.66 1.15
CA LYS A 144 22.23 10.42 1.51
C LYS A 144 21.74 9.68 0.26
N LEU A 145 21.21 10.41 -0.74
CA LEU A 145 20.78 9.83 -2.01
C LEU A 145 21.95 9.24 -2.81
N ILE A 146 23.09 9.95 -2.86
CA ILE A 146 24.31 9.47 -3.53
C ILE A 146 24.83 8.22 -2.82
N MET A 147 24.96 8.25 -1.49
CA MET A 147 25.38 7.12 -0.69
C MET A 147 24.42 5.93 -0.87
N GLY A 148 23.11 6.14 -0.85
CA GLY A 148 22.11 5.11 -1.09
C GLY A 148 22.29 4.44 -2.46
N LYS A 149 22.53 5.22 -3.53
CA LYS A 149 22.80 4.69 -4.88
C LYS A 149 24.10 3.88 -4.95
N VAL A 150 25.14 4.29 -4.24
CA VAL A 150 26.41 3.55 -4.16
C VAL A 150 26.22 2.25 -3.39
N LEU A 151 25.60 2.30 -2.21
CA LEU A 151 25.34 1.11 -1.38
C LEU A 151 24.38 0.14 -2.07
N GLN A 152 23.42 0.63 -2.86
CA GLN A 152 22.55 -0.22 -3.67
C GLN A 152 23.33 -1.12 -4.64
N LYS A 153 24.44 -0.62 -5.18
CA LYS A 153 25.28 -1.38 -6.12
C LYS A 153 26.25 -2.34 -5.42
N ILE A 154 26.74 -1.98 -4.23
CA ILE A 154 27.81 -2.73 -3.54
C ILE A 154 27.23 -3.70 -2.51
N ILE A 155 26.27 -3.25 -1.69
CA ILE A 155 25.69 -4.03 -0.59
C ILE A 155 24.16 -3.75 -0.55
N PRO A 156 23.40 -4.17 -1.57
CA PRO A 156 21.98 -3.78 -1.73
C PRO A 156 21.08 -4.23 -0.58
N SER A 157 21.48 -5.27 0.13
CA SER A 157 20.69 -5.88 1.22
C SER A 157 21.08 -5.44 2.63
N ILE A 158 22.06 -4.55 2.80
CA ILE A 158 22.32 -3.97 4.13
C ILE A 158 21.09 -3.18 4.58
N THR A 159 20.70 -3.28 5.86
CA THR A 159 19.55 -2.54 6.38
C THR A 159 19.96 -1.58 7.48
N MET A 160 19.34 -0.42 7.49
CA MET A 160 19.51 0.65 8.47
C MET A 160 18.15 1.13 8.97
N GLY A 161 18.11 1.97 9.99
CA GLY A 161 16.88 2.65 10.40
C GLY A 161 16.35 3.55 9.28
N ASN A 162 15.03 3.59 9.11
CA ASN A 162 14.37 4.41 8.08
C ASN A 162 14.15 5.86 8.52
N GLU A 163 14.46 6.20 9.77
CA GLU A 163 14.30 7.54 10.37
C GLU A 163 12.86 8.08 10.27
N LEU A 164 11.85 7.20 10.19
CA LEU A 164 10.45 7.59 10.08
C LEU A 164 9.99 8.25 11.39
N ASP A 165 9.39 9.45 11.27
CA ASP A 165 8.73 10.12 12.37
C ASP A 165 7.40 9.40 12.70
N ILE A 166 7.42 8.55 13.73
CA ILE A 166 6.25 7.74 14.12
C ILE A 166 5.08 8.64 14.57
N GLU A 167 5.35 9.83 15.13
CA GLU A 167 4.30 10.78 15.51
C GLU A 167 3.58 11.40 14.29
N ALA A 168 4.15 11.25 13.10
CA ALA A 168 3.56 11.74 11.86
C ALA A 168 2.60 10.74 11.21
N ILE A 169 2.44 9.52 11.74
CA ILE A 169 1.56 8.51 11.11
C ILE A 169 0.08 8.85 11.32
N SER A 170 -0.31 9.36 12.48
CA SER A 170 -1.72 9.64 12.82
C SER A 170 -1.84 10.72 13.88
N ARG A 171 -2.96 11.46 13.87
CA ARG A 171 -3.37 12.38 14.94
C ARG A 171 -4.08 11.64 16.10
N ASP A 172 -4.46 10.37 15.90
CA ASP A 172 -5.01 9.50 16.95
C ASP A 172 -3.85 8.85 17.72
N GLN A 173 -3.59 9.32 18.96
CA GLN A 173 -2.50 8.82 19.80
C GLN A 173 -2.60 7.29 20.03
N ASN A 174 -3.82 6.74 20.09
CA ASN A 174 -3.99 5.28 20.24
C ASN A 174 -3.45 4.52 19.00
N ALA A 175 -3.50 5.11 17.80
CA ALA A 175 -2.92 4.51 16.60
C ALA A 175 -1.40 4.58 16.64
N VAL A 176 -0.83 5.70 17.09
CA VAL A 176 0.62 5.89 17.29
C VAL A 176 1.15 4.90 18.31
N ASP A 177 0.49 4.79 19.46
CA ASP A 177 0.91 3.87 20.54
C ASP A 177 0.80 2.41 20.11
N ALA A 178 -0.25 2.05 19.37
CA ALA A 178 -0.40 0.72 18.79
C ALA A 178 0.73 0.38 17.81
N TYR A 179 1.15 1.35 16.98
CA TYR A 179 2.28 1.18 16.07
C TYR A 179 3.60 0.98 16.83
N LYS A 180 3.89 1.81 17.83
CA LYS A 180 5.11 1.74 18.64
C LYS A 180 5.26 0.42 19.41
N ASN A 181 4.14 -0.12 19.89
CA ASN A 181 4.12 -1.32 20.72
C ASN A 181 3.94 -2.62 19.94
N ASP A 182 3.82 -2.56 18.60
CA ASP A 182 3.63 -3.74 17.78
C ASP A 182 4.98 -4.41 17.48
N PRO A 183 5.20 -5.67 17.95
CA PRO A 183 6.48 -6.36 17.77
C PRO A 183 6.78 -6.76 16.32
N MET A 184 5.80 -6.73 15.42
CA MET A 184 6.00 -7.04 14.00
C MET A 184 6.32 -5.80 13.17
N VAL A 185 6.11 -4.60 13.73
CA VAL A 185 6.53 -3.33 13.12
C VAL A 185 8.05 -3.20 13.23
N HIS A 186 8.68 -2.66 12.20
CA HIS A 186 10.13 -2.42 12.18
C HIS A 186 10.52 -1.13 11.46
N ASP A 187 11.65 -0.58 11.84
CA ASP A 187 12.24 0.63 11.25
C ASP A 187 13.27 0.32 10.13
N ARG A 188 13.40 -0.92 9.71
CA ARG A 188 14.48 -1.33 8.80
C ARG A 188 14.16 -1.02 7.35
N ILE A 189 15.18 -0.49 6.63
CA ILE A 189 15.13 -0.24 5.19
C ILE A 189 16.50 -0.52 4.55
N SER A 190 16.50 -1.17 3.38
CA SER A 190 17.72 -1.38 2.61
C SER A 190 17.90 -0.31 1.53
N PRO A 191 19.14 -0.03 1.08
CA PRO A 191 19.40 0.86 -0.04
C PRO A 191 18.67 0.44 -1.31
N ASN A 192 18.59 -0.89 -1.58
CA ASN A 192 17.83 -1.38 -2.72
C ASN A 192 16.37 -0.99 -2.61
N PHE A 193 15.78 -1.12 -1.42
CA PHE A 193 14.40 -0.76 -1.17
C PHE A 193 14.18 0.76 -1.35
N SER A 194 14.90 1.61 -0.62
CA SER A 194 14.67 3.06 -0.61
C SER A 194 14.85 3.70 -1.98
N ILE A 195 15.96 3.40 -2.67
CA ILE A 195 16.26 4.00 -3.99
C ILE A 195 15.27 3.52 -5.05
N VAL A 196 14.86 2.25 -5.01
CA VAL A 196 13.88 1.72 -5.96
C VAL A 196 12.53 2.41 -5.78
N PHE A 197 12.03 2.55 -4.53
CA PHE A 197 10.73 3.16 -4.30
C PHE A 197 10.68 4.66 -4.60
N ILE A 198 11.74 5.41 -4.32
CA ILE A 198 11.86 6.82 -4.75
C ILE A 198 11.76 6.91 -6.28
N ARG A 199 12.50 6.06 -7.01
CA ARG A 199 12.49 6.05 -8.48
C ARG A 199 11.16 5.63 -9.06
N THR A 200 10.49 4.62 -8.47
CA THR A 200 9.21 4.13 -8.97
C THR A 200 8.07 5.10 -8.71
N GLY A 201 8.14 5.89 -7.63
CA GLY A 201 7.20 6.98 -7.38
C GLY A 201 7.28 8.07 -8.45
N GLU A 202 8.47 8.59 -8.72
CA GLU A 202 8.69 9.58 -9.78
C GLU A 202 8.31 9.03 -11.17
N TRP A 203 8.65 7.76 -11.44
CA TRP A 203 8.25 7.12 -12.67
C TRP A 203 6.72 7.04 -12.82
N ALA A 204 6.00 6.72 -11.74
CA ALA A 204 4.53 6.66 -11.76
C ALA A 204 3.91 8.02 -12.09
N ILE A 205 4.41 9.12 -11.50
CA ILE A 205 3.94 10.48 -11.79
C ILE A 205 4.14 10.81 -13.28
N GLN A 206 5.32 10.49 -13.84
CA GLN A 206 5.65 10.75 -15.25
C GLN A 206 4.85 9.92 -16.26
N HIS A 207 4.28 8.80 -15.82
CA HIS A 207 3.53 7.87 -16.68
C HIS A 207 2.07 7.68 -16.21
N ALA A 208 1.54 8.64 -15.49
CA ALA A 208 0.19 8.61 -14.95
C ALA A 208 -0.88 8.58 -16.06
N ASP A 209 -0.56 9.09 -17.25
CA ASP A 209 -1.36 9.02 -18.47
C ASP A 209 -1.66 7.59 -18.95
N ARG A 210 -0.86 6.61 -18.51
CA ARG A 210 -1.07 5.18 -18.82
C ARG A 210 -2.17 4.53 -17.99
N LEU A 211 -2.74 5.23 -17.01
CA LEU A 211 -3.80 4.69 -16.18
C LEU A 211 -5.06 4.40 -17.00
N LYS A 212 -5.47 3.14 -17.05
CA LYS A 212 -6.61 2.68 -17.88
C LYS A 212 -7.89 2.47 -17.08
N ILE A 213 -7.78 2.27 -15.78
CA ILE A 213 -8.90 1.94 -14.87
C ILE A 213 -9.15 3.07 -13.86
N PRO A 214 -10.34 3.16 -13.26
CA PRO A 214 -10.63 4.15 -12.23
C PRO A 214 -9.70 4.01 -11.02
N MET A 215 -9.32 5.14 -10.41
CA MET A 215 -8.54 5.19 -9.18
C MET A 215 -9.14 6.19 -8.20
N LEU A 216 -9.31 5.76 -6.94
CA LEU A 216 -9.53 6.64 -5.81
C LEU A 216 -8.17 6.92 -5.15
N LEU A 217 -7.75 8.17 -5.18
CA LEU A 217 -6.50 8.63 -4.59
C LEU A 217 -6.81 9.52 -3.40
N MET A 218 -6.38 9.12 -2.20
CA MET A 218 -6.69 9.81 -0.96
C MET A 218 -5.40 10.22 -0.25
N HIS A 219 -5.32 11.48 0.24
CA HIS A 219 -4.13 11.96 0.94
C HIS A 219 -4.46 13.00 2.01
N GLY A 220 -3.74 12.96 3.13
CA GLY A 220 -3.82 13.97 4.17
C GLY A 220 -2.95 15.17 3.85
N THR A 221 -3.46 16.40 3.95
CA THR A 221 -2.64 17.60 3.67
C THR A 221 -1.62 17.91 4.77
N GLY A 222 -1.79 17.31 5.95
CA GLY A 222 -0.83 17.35 7.07
C GLY A 222 0.16 16.20 7.08
N ASP A 223 0.21 15.37 6.04
CA ASP A 223 1.17 14.26 5.91
C ASP A 223 2.61 14.81 5.82
N ARG A 224 3.46 14.41 6.78
CA ARG A 224 4.87 14.81 6.85
C ARG A 224 5.81 13.71 6.34
N LEU A 225 5.28 12.55 5.93
CA LEU A 225 6.07 11.41 5.43
C LEU A 225 6.07 11.37 3.92
N THR A 226 4.88 11.45 3.29
CA THR A 226 4.72 11.45 1.83
C THR A 226 4.01 12.71 1.35
N SER A 227 4.36 13.14 0.13
CA SER A 227 3.91 14.42 -0.42
C SER A 227 2.52 14.32 -1.02
N TYR A 228 1.52 14.99 -0.43
CA TYR A 228 0.19 15.11 -1.03
C TYR A 228 0.23 15.90 -2.37
N LYS A 229 1.20 16.82 -2.53
CA LYS A 229 1.42 17.54 -3.80
C LYS A 229 1.83 16.61 -4.94
N ALA A 230 2.55 15.51 -4.62
CA ALA A 230 2.87 14.49 -5.61
C ALA A 230 1.60 13.69 -6.02
N SER A 231 0.64 13.53 -5.11
CA SER A 231 -0.67 12.96 -5.43
C SER A 231 -1.51 13.89 -6.32
N GLU A 232 -1.46 15.20 -6.08
CA GLU A 232 -2.09 16.19 -6.97
C GLU A 232 -1.46 16.15 -8.37
N GLU A 233 -0.13 16.12 -8.45
CA GLU A 233 0.61 16.03 -9.72
C GLU A 233 0.26 14.75 -10.49
N PHE A 234 0.24 13.60 -9.81
CA PHE A 234 -0.18 12.33 -10.41
C PHE A 234 -1.62 12.40 -10.94
N SER A 235 -2.55 12.94 -10.14
CA SER A 235 -3.96 13.11 -10.54
C SER A 235 -4.11 14.00 -11.76
N ASN A 236 -3.40 15.12 -11.80
CA ASN A 236 -3.40 16.05 -12.93
C ASN A 236 -2.86 15.41 -14.22
N ASN A 237 -1.88 14.50 -14.09
CA ASN A 237 -1.31 13.75 -15.20
C ASN A 237 -2.16 12.55 -15.64
N SER A 238 -3.28 12.25 -14.95
CA SER A 238 -4.22 11.15 -15.25
C SER A 238 -5.66 11.66 -15.48
N PRO A 239 -5.91 12.52 -16.48
CA PRO A 239 -7.19 13.20 -16.61
C PRO A 239 -8.36 12.22 -16.78
N GLY A 240 -9.40 12.42 -15.95
CA GLY A 240 -10.64 11.65 -15.99
C GLY A 240 -10.57 10.22 -15.43
N LYS A 241 -9.44 9.80 -14.87
CA LYS A 241 -9.26 8.46 -14.28
C LYS A 241 -9.12 8.47 -12.77
N VAL A 242 -8.60 9.55 -12.20
CA VAL A 242 -8.35 9.70 -10.78
C VAL A 242 -9.41 10.57 -10.13
N GLU A 243 -10.07 10.03 -9.11
CA GLU A 243 -10.84 10.78 -8.12
C GLU A 243 -9.91 11.08 -6.95
N LEU A 244 -9.41 12.32 -6.87
CA LEU A 244 -8.54 12.76 -5.80
C LEU A 244 -9.36 13.33 -4.63
N GLN A 245 -9.12 12.82 -3.43
CA GLN A 245 -9.72 13.32 -2.19
C GLN A 245 -8.63 13.71 -1.20
N LEU A 246 -8.56 14.99 -0.86
CA LEU A 246 -7.63 15.52 0.13
C LEU A 246 -8.36 15.72 1.47
N PHE A 247 -7.75 15.22 2.54
CA PHE A 247 -8.25 15.36 3.91
C PHE A 247 -7.44 16.43 4.63
N GLU A 248 -8.10 17.56 4.92
CA GLU A 248 -7.42 18.71 5.50
C GLU A 248 -6.80 18.38 6.86
N ASN A 249 -5.52 18.74 7.01
CA ASN A 249 -4.69 18.50 8.21
C ASN A 249 -4.61 17.02 8.65
N ALA A 250 -5.14 16.05 7.89
CA ALA A 250 -4.99 14.64 8.21
C ALA A 250 -3.53 14.19 7.98
N TYR A 251 -3.09 13.24 8.81
CA TYR A 251 -1.76 12.67 8.75
C TYR A 251 -1.71 11.46 7.81
N HIS A 252 -0.62 10.68 7.88
CA HIS A 252 -0.27 9.67 6.91
C HIS A 252 -1.24 8.48 6.83
N GLU A 253 -1.57 7.87 7.98
CA GLU A 253 -2.44 6.69 8.05
C GLU A 253 -3.92 7.10 8.11
N LEU A 254 -4.50 7.59 7.01
CA LEU A 254 -5.90 8.05 6.95
C LEU A 254 -6.91 7.06 7.56
N HIS A 255 -6.68 5.76 7.35
CA HIS A 255 -7.54 4.67 7.86
C HIS A 255 -7.39 4.42 9.37
N ASN A 256 -6.40 5.03 10.02
CA ASN A 256 -6.14 4.98 11.45
C ASN A 256 -6.19 6.38 12.10
N ASP A 257 -6.45 7.44 11.33
CA ASP A 257 -6.51 8.81 11.82
C ASP A 257 -7.90 9.12 12.42
N ILE A 258 -8.05 10.28 13.01
CA ILE A 258 -9.34 10.74 13.61
C ILE A 258 -10.49 10.76 12.59
N ASN A 259 -10.17 10.93 11.31
CA ASN A 259 -11.13 10.92 10.18
C ASN A 259 -11.41 9.52 9.61
N LYS A 260 -10.93 8.42 10.21
CA LYS A 260 -11.02 7.07 9.64
C LYS A 260 -12.41 6.64 9.18
N ASN A 261 -13.46 7.05 9.88
CA ASN A 261 -14.83 6.68 9.51
C ASN A 261 -15.24 7.29 8.15
N GLU A 262 -14.94 8.57 7.95
CA GLU A 262 -15.19 9.29 6.69
C GLU A 262 -14.37 8.67 5.56
N VAL A 263 -13.10 8.36 5.81
CA VAL A 263 -12.20 7.70 4.85
C VAL A 263 -12.78 6.37 4.40
N LEU A 264 -13.19 5.52 5.33
CA LEU A 264 -13.74 4.19 5.04
C LEU A 264 -15.10 4.28 4.32
N GLU A 265 -15.94 5.24 4.69
CA GLU A 265 -17.21 5.50 4.02
C GLU A 265 -16.99 5.94 2.56
N ASN A 266 -16.04 6.84 2.31
CA ASN A 266 -15.71 7.31 0.97
C ASN A 266 -15.13 6.18 0.10
N MET A 267 -14.26 5.33 0.66
CA MET A 267 -13.79 4.12 -0.03
C MET A 267 -14.94 3.21 -0.44
N MET A 268 -15.89 2.97 0.46
CA MET A 268 -17.04 2.10 0.16
C MET A 268 -17.95 2.70 -0.91
N LYS A 269 -18.31 3.98 -0.80
CA LYS A 269 -19.11 4.69 -1.81
C LYS A 269 -18.46 4.58 -3.20
N TRP A 270 -17.11 4.72 -3.23
CA TRP A 270 -16.37 4.62 -4.48
C TRP A 270 -16.36 3.18 -5.03
N ILE A 271 -16.17 2.16 -4.18
CA ILE A 271 -16.27 0.75 -4.61
C ILE A 271 -17.66 0.48 -5.17
N ASP A 272 -18.74 0.87 -4.47
CA ASP A 272 -20.12 0.63 -4.90
C ASP A 272 -20.43 1.28 -6.26
N LYS A 273 -19.89 2.46 -6.53
CA LYS A 273 -20.01 3.15 -7.83
C LYS A 273 -19.30 2.41 -8.96
N ASN A 274 -18.20 1.69 -8.67
CA ASN A 274 -17.33 1.08 -9.67
C ASN A 274 -17.44 -0.46 -9.75
N ILE A 275 -18.38 -1.06 -9.03
CA ILE A 275 -18.53 -2.52 -8.97
C ILE A 275 -19.11 -3.10 -10.26
N THR A 276 -19.89 -2.31 -10.99
CA THR A 276 -20.48 -2.63 -12.28
C THR A 276 -19.50 -2.21 -13.38
#